data_212fb72e8d7ca6e4038d27b7b091f1ae
#
_entry.id   212fb72e8d7ca6e4038d27b7b091f1ae
#
_cell.length_a   1.000
_cell.length_b   1.000
_cell.length_c   1.000
_cell.angle_alpha   90.00
_cell.angle_beta   90.00
_cell.angle_gamma   90.00
#
_symmetry.space_group_name_H-M   'P 1'
#
loop_
_entity.id
_entity.type
_entity.pdbx_description
1 polymer ?
#
loop_
_entity_poly.entity_id
_entity_poly.type
_entity_poly.pdbx_seq_one_letter_code
_entity_poly.pdbx_strand_id
1 'polypeptide(L)'
;MALKRDFYRALEDILGPQYVSDAPVITETYANPVRHGIAVTPRFEAITLPDSTKQVQAIVKLCNKHEVQYKASSTGWLYSDAARPNCIKIDLRRMNRILEINEKSMYAVVEPYVIGAQLQAECMKRGLNCNLTGAGSNCSALPLAAHVNLGHLSQTGSYGERNQLALEWVTGDGEIVRFGSLGTNDEWFCGDGPGPSLRGIIRGNTMPLGGLGVYTKAAQKLYDWPGPATFPMEGISPKYKPAYIPPGFLVRYFSFKMLDAMIDAVLKIGEAEIATELMCFNAAMMASNLATKNVEEEREIYKKFSDSVQGPGFMVLIAANSTGDFEYKKKVLQAIIDETGGQPLKEVEDPENQGGYIWRYFRETGSIKETGRVLAPQAGMVGGGDSFPLMSYFIRSCSKVKARLIADGSLYDDGASPFIQSIEHGHTGHGEILARVSLRVKDPGKLQRAINAASNEISIKEHFGVPQHIWSDALHDMYGPHACNYHLWLRKIKKTFDPNGASESSTYITAKDE
;
A
#
# COMPACT_ATOMS: atom_id res chain seq x y z
N MET A 1 -24.15 19.07 -13.12
CA MET A 1 -24.77 20.40 -12.90
C MET A 1 -23.62 21.33 -12.57
N ALA A 2 -23.44 22.45 -13.25
CA ALA A 2 -22.32 23.35 -12.95
C ALA A 2 -22.46 23.89 -11.51
N LEU A 3 -21.34 24.04 -10.81
CA LEU A 3 -21.32 24.62 -9.46
C LEU A 3 -21.99 25.99 -9.43
N LYS A 4 -22.74 26.27 -8.38
CA LYS A 4 -23.30 27.61 -8.17
C LYS A 4 -22.19 28.63 -8.05
N ARG A 5 -22.33 29.77 -8.67
CA ARG A 5 -21.28 30.80 -8.75
C ARG A 5 -20.89 31.39 -7.38
N ASP A 6 -21.82 31.45 -6.45
CA ASP A 6 -21.57 31.87 -5.07
C ASP A 6 -20.72 30.85 -4.29
N PHE A 7 -20.97 29.56 -4.50
CA PHE A 7 -20.13 28.48 -3.94
C PHE A 7 -18.70 28.56 -4.48
N TYR A 8 -18.54 28.73 -5.81
CA TYR A 8 -17.21 28.82 -6.42
C TYR A 8 -16.42 30.04 -5.90
N ARG A 9 -17.05 31.20 -5.81
CA ARG A 9 -16.43 32.40 -5.23
C ARG A 9 -16.03 32.22 -3.77
N ALA A 10 -16.84 31.55 -2.97
CA ALA A 10 -16.50 31.25 -1.58
C ALA A 10 -15.27 30.30 -1.49
N LEU A 11 -15.08 29.39 -2.43
CA LEU A 11 -13.84 28.61 -2.52
C LEU A 11 -12.62 29.50 -2.85
N GLU A 12 -12.78 30.46 -3.78
CA GLU A 12 -11.73 31.43 -4.10
C GLU A 12 -11.38 32.32 -2.89
N ASP A 13 -12.38 32.72 -2.11
CA ASP A 13 -12.17 33.53 -0.88
C ASP A 13 -11.39 32.74 0.20
N ILE A 14 -11.60 31.43 0.30
CA ILE A 14 -10.90 30.56 1.25
C ILE A 14 -9.44 30.31 0.82
N LEU A 15 -9.21 30.10 -0.47
CA LEU A 15 -7.95 29.54 -0.97
C LEU A 15 -7.10 30.54 -1.76
N GLY A 16 -7.72 31.55 -2.33
CA GLY A 16 -7.19 32.37 -3.40
C GLY A 16 -7.51 31.79 -4.78
N PRO A 17 -7.79 32.65 -5.78
CA PRO A 17 -8.27 32.23 -7.10
C PRO A 17 -7.29 31.33 -7.86
N GLN A 18 -5.98 31.42 -7.58
CA GLN A 18 -4.96 30.57 -8.21
C GLN A 18 -4.97 29.12 -7.70
N TYR A 19 -5.71 28.81 -6.65
CA TYR A 19 -5.79 27.49 -6.03
C TYR A 19 -7.17 26.82 -6.15
N VAL A 20 -8.03 27.36 -7.01
CA VAL A 20 -9.35 26.82 -7.35
C VAL A 20 -9.50 26.82 -8.86
N SER A 21 -10.03 25.74 -9.44
CA SER A 21 -10.33 25.71 -10.87
C SER A 21 -11.50 24.78 -11.18
N ASP A 22 -12.46 25.28 -11.94
CA ASP A 22 -13.53 24.51 -12.59
C ASP A 22 -13.30 24.35 -14.10
N ALA A 23 -12.15 24.82 -14.62
CA ALA A 23 -11.81 24.74 -16.02
C ALA A 23 -11.75 23.27 -16.50
N PRO A 24 -12.45 22.93 -17.61
CA PRO A 24 -12.51 21.55 -18.11
C PRO A 24 -11.14 20.92 -18.34
N VAL A 25 -10.17 21.69 -18.84
CA VAL A 25 -8.80 21.21 -19.06
C VAL A 25 -8.10 20.77 -17.76
N ILE A 26 -8.43 21.40 -16.65
CA ILE A 26 -7.90 21.04 -15.32
C ILE A 26 -8.66 19.85 -14.74
N THR A 27 -10.00 19.92 -14.73
CA THR A 27 -10.80 18.83 -14.12
C THR A 27 -10.62 17.51 -14.89
N GLU A 28 -10.37 17.55 -16.20
CA GLU A 28 -10.07 16.38 -17.02
C GLU A 28 -8.79 15.66 -16.60
N THR A 29 -7.76 16.39 -16.14
CA THR A 29 -6.50 15.77 -15.69
C THR A 29 -6.68 14.92 -14.42
N TYR A 30 -7.77 15.11 -13.70
CA TYR A 30 -8.17 14.32 -12.53
C TYR A 30 -9.19 13.23 -12.87
N ALA A 31 -9.69 13.19 -14.10
CA ALA A 31 -10.57 12.13 -14.53
C ALA A 31 -9.75 10.86 -14.83
N ASN A 32 -10.17 9.75 -14.26
CA ASN A 32 -9.58 8.45 -14.57
C ASN A 32 -10.65 7.53 -15.15
N PRO A 33 -10.74 7.45 -16.50
CA PRO A 33 -11.85 6.77 -17.15
C PRO A 33 -11.87 5.26 -16.92
N VAL A 34 -10.74 4.64 -16.55
CA VAL A 34 -10.69 3.20 -16.30
C VAL A 34 -9.65 2.90 -15.25
N ARG A 35 -10.06 2.76 -14.00
CA ARG A 35 -9.20 2.25 -12.96
C ARG A 35 -9.82 0.98 -12.36
N HIS A 36 -9.06 -0.11 -12.36
CA HIS A 36 -9.46 -1.40 -11.80
C HIS A 36 -10.81 -1.95 -12.31
N GLY A 37 -11.18 -1.64 -13.56
CA GLY A 37 -12.40 -2.14 -14.17
C GLY A 37 -13.69 -1.48 -13.69
N ILE A 38 -13.62 -0.39 -12.94
CA ILE A 38 -14.77 0.43 -12.58
C ILE A 38 -15.16 1.30 -13.78
N ALA A 39 -16.47 1.47 -14.01
CA ALA A 39 -16.99 2.33 -15.07
C ALA A 39 -16.49 3.77 -14.93
N VAL A 40 -16.46 4.48 -16.04
CA VAL A 40 -16.10 5.91 -16.10
C VAL A 40 -16.73 6.68 -14.95
N THR A 41 -15.90 7.24 -14.09
CA THR A 41 -16.36 8.08 -12.99
C THR A 41 -16.74 9.47 -13.51
N PRO A 42 -17.74 10.14 -12.90
CA PRO A 42 -18.01 11.53 -13.19
C PRO A 42 -16.79 12.41 -12.98
N ARG A 43 -16.66 13.49 -13.75
CA ARG A 43 -15.63 14.49 -13.50
C ARG A 43 -15.94 15.25 -12.22
N PHE A 44 -14.89 15.71 -11.57
CA PHE A 44 -15.05 16.69 -10.49
C PHE A 44 -15.55 18.01 -11.05
N GLU A 45 -16.44 18.66 -10.31
CA GLU A 45 -16.98 19.99 -10.68
C GLU A 45 -15.93 21.10 -10.49
N ALA A 46 -15.01 20.95 -9.54
CA ALA A 46 -13.85 21.82 -9.33
C ALA A 46 -12.73 21.09 -8.61
N ILE A 47 -11.53 21.62 -8.77
CA ILE A 47 -10.30 21.19 -8.07
C ILE A 47 -9.91 22.30 -7.08
N THR A 48 -9.59 21.94 -5.84
CA THR A 48 -9.16 22.83 -4.78
C THR A 48 -7.84 22.38 -4.18
N LEU A 49 -6.95 23.32 -3.88
CA LEU A 49 -5.57 23.10 -3.42
C LEU A 49 -5.33 23.79 -2.06
N PRO A 50 -5.85 23.26 -0.94
CA PRO A 50 -5.58 23.82 0.38
C PRO A 50 -4.13 23.59 0.82
N ASP A 51 -3.62 24.45 1.73
CA ASP A 51 -2.29 24.35 2.35
C ASP A 51 -2.32 24.11 3.86
N SER A 52 -3.50 24.05 4.44
CA SER A 52 -3.64 23.93 5.90
C SER A 52 -4.94 23.23 6.31
N THR A 53 -4.92 22.66 7.50
CA THR A 53 -6.11 22.05 8.12
C THR A 53 -7.29 23.02 8.21
N LYS A 54 -7.01 24.30 8.48
CA LYS A 54 -8.06 25.33 8.54
C LYS A 54 -8.75 25.57 7.19
N GLN A 55 -7.98 25.60 6.10
CA GLN A 55 -8.56 25.69 4.76
C GLN A 55 -9.35 24.43 4.40
N VAL A 56 -8.85 23.24 4.72
CA VAL A 56 -9.60 21.98 4.55
C VAL A 56 -10.92 22.05 5.33
N GLN A 57 -10.90 22.46 6.60
CA GLN A 57 -12.09 22.62 7.42
C GLN A 57 -13.10 23.59 6.79
N ALA A 58 -12.63 24.74 6.32
CA ALA A 58 -13.48 25.74 5.69
C ALA A 58 -14.16 25.20 4.42
N ILE A 59 -13.42 24.47 3.57
CA ILE A 59 -13.96 23.80 2.37
C ILE A 59 -15.02 22.77 2.77
N VAL A 60 -14.74 21.90 3.75
CA VAL A 60 -15.68 20.87 4.20
C VAL A 60 -16.98 21.51 4.74
N LYS A 61 -16.88 22.56 5.57
CA LYS A 61 -18.05 23.28 6.06
C LYS A 61 -18.84 23.96 4.94
N LEU A 62 -18.15 24.51 3.95
CA LEU A 62 -18.78 25.10 2.77
C LEU A 62 -19.53 24.03 1.94
N CYS A 63 -18.92 22.85 1.76
CA CYS A 63 -19.54 21.71 1.07
C CYS A 63 -20.81 21.25 1.79
N ASN A 64 -20.77 21.11 3.11
CA ASN A 64 -21.96 20.77 3.91
C ASN A 64 -23.07 21.83 3.76
N LYS A 65 -22.74 23.11 3.81
CA LYS A 65 -23.71 24.21 3.68
C LYS A 65 -24.41 24.21 2.32
N HIS A 66 -23.73 23.84 1.26
CA HIS A 66 -24.24 23.90 -0.12
C HIS A 66 -24.65 22.53 -0.69
N GLU A 67 -24.61 21.47 0.12
CA GLU A 67 -24.94 20.09 -0.29
C GLU A 67 -24.09 19.60 -1.48
N VAL A 68 -22.82 20.00 -1.50
CA VAL A 68 -21.82 19.57 -2.47
C VAL A 68 -20.94 18.49 -1.84
N GLN A 69 -20.70 17.41 -2.54
CA GLN A 69 -19.77 16.38 -2.07
C GLN A 69 -18.32 16.78 -2.32
N TYR A 70 -17.39 16.20 -1.54
CA TYR A 70 -15.97 16.35 -1.76
C TYR A 70 -15.25 15.01 -1.69
N LYS A 71 -14.15 14.89 -2.42
CA LYS A 71 -13.22 13.77 -2.36
C LYS A 71 -11.80 14.28 -2.17
N ALA A 72 -11.20 13.97 -1.03
CA ALA A 72 -9.80 14.33 -0.78
C ALA A 72 -8.83 13.27 -1.31
N SER A 73 -7.65 13.72 -1.73
CA SER A 73 -6.54 12.82 -2.00
C SER A 73 -5.19 13.48 -1.78
N SER A 74 -4.19 12.66 -1.46
CA SER A 74 -2.78 13.01 -1.50
C SER A 74 -2.18 12.64 -2.86
N THR A 75 -1.23 11.69 -2.92
CA THR A 75 -0.56 11.29 -4.16
C THR A 75 -1.43 10.53 -5.16
N GLY A 76 -2.68 10.20 -4.80
CA GLY A 76 -3.65 9.61 -5.71
C GLY A 76 -3.38 8.16 -6.12
N TRP A 77 -2.70 7.40 -5.27
CA TRP A 77 -2.41 5.99 -5.56
C TRP A 77 -3.68 5.14 -5.61
N LEU A 78 -4.57 5.27 -4.61
CA LEU A 78 -5.82 4.51 -4.53
C LEU A 78 -7.03 5.45 -4.56
N TYR A 79 -8.05 5.10 -5.33
CA TYR A 79 -9.45 5.57 -5.24
C TYR A 79 -9.66 7.06 -4.98
N SER A 80 -8.92 7.87 -5.70
CA SER A 80 -9.01 9.32 -5.62
C SER A 80 -10.10 9.92 -6.50
N ASP A 81 -10.86 9.09 -7.22
CA ASP A 81 -11.87 9.51 -8.19
C ASP A 81 -13.24 9.60 -7.53
N ALA A 82 -14.12 10.48 -8.06
CA ALA A 82 -15.51 10.54 -7.64
C ALA A 82 -16.35 9.60 -8.50
N ALA A 83 -17.25 8.84 -7.88
CA ALA A 83 -18.21 8.01 -8.61
C ALA A 83 -19.59 8.68 -8.76
N ARG A 84 -19.78 9.88 -8.18
CA ARG A 84 -21.04 10.62 -8.21
C ARG A 84 -20.82 12.04 -8.73
N PRO A 85 -21.82 12.60 -9.45
CA PRO A 85 -21.79 14.01 -9.84
C PRO A 85 -21.91 14.94 -8.60
N ASN A 86 -21.73 16.23 -8.80
CA ASN A 86 -21.78 17.24 -7.75
C ASN A 86 -20.71 17.05 -6.65
N CYS A 87 -19.49 16.71 -7.08
CA CYS A 87 -18.36 16.46 -6.19
C CYS A 87 -17.16 17.32 -6.58
N ILE A 88 -16.53 17.98 -5.61
CA ILE A 88 -15.26 18.68 -5.81
C ILE A 88 -14.08 17.82 -5.34
N LYS A 89 -12.90 18.12 -5.90
CA LYS A 89 -11.63 17.52 -5.48
C LYS A 89 -10.93 18.41 -4.47
N ILE A 90 -10.53 17.83 -3.35
CA ILE A 90 -9.57 18.44 -2.41
C ILE A 90 -8.22 17.76 -2.65
N ASP A 91 -7.34 18.40 -3.38
CA ASP A 91 -5.98 17.91 -3.65
C ASP A 91 -5.02 18.50 -2.61
N LEU A 92 -4.45 17.64 -1.80
CA LEU A 92 -3.65 18.00 -0.63
C LEU A 92 -2.17 18.23 -0.96
N ARG A 93 -1.79 18.38 -2.24
CA ARG A 93 -0.38 18.49 -2.69
C ARG A 93 0.42 19.64 -2.07
N ARG A 94 -0.25 20.68 -1.58
CA ARG A 94 0.41 21.80 -0.90
C ARG A 94 0.72 21.50 0.57
N MET A 95 0.16 20.44 1.14
CA MET A 95 0.39 19.97 2.50
C MET A 95 1.45 18.86 2.47
N ASN A 96 2.71 19.23 2.33
CA ASN A 96 3.83 18.30 2.03
C ASN A 96 5.02 18.45 2.99
N ARG A 97 4.79 18.96 4.20
CA ARG A 97 5.83 19.19 5.19
C ARG A 97 5.99 18.01 6.15
N ILE A 98 7.22 17.62 6.42
CA ILE A 98 7.59 16.85 7.60
C ILE A 98 7.62 17.85 8.76
N LEU A 99 6.70 17.73 9.69
CA LEU A 99 6.52 18.71 10.77
C LEU A 99 7.47 18.43 11.93
N GLU A 100 7.74 17.16 12.22
CA GLU A 100 8.60 16.71 13.30
C GLU A 100 9.21 15.34 12.97
N ILE A 101 10.45 15.10 13.40
CA ILE A 101 11.06 13.78 13.56
C ILE A 101 11.61 13.73 14.97
N ASN A 102 10.99 12.91 15.82
CA ASN A 102 11.41 12.74 17.21
C ASN A 102 12.26 11.47 17.33
N GLU A 103 13.58 11.68 17.48
CA GLU A 103 14.56 10.59 17.54
C GLU A 103 14.46 9.79 18.85
N LYS A 104 14.09 10.43 19.95
CA LYS A 104 14.00 9.77 21.26
C LYS A 104 12.78 8.87 21.39
N SER A 105 11.63 9.35 20.87
CA SER A 105 10.36 8.63 20.93
C SER A 105 10.05 7.87 19.64
N MET A 106 10.96 7.94 18.64
CA MET A 106 10.91 7.21 17.37
C MET A 106 9.58 7.38 16.63
N TYR A 107 9.19 8.63 16.40
CA TYR A 107 8.03 8.96 15.56
C TYR A 107 8.31 10.15 14.64
N ALA A 108 7.52 10.27 13.57
CA ALA A 108 7.49 11.45 12.72
C ALA A 108 6.06 11.95 12.56
N VAL A 109 5.91 13.27 12.51
CA VAL A 109 4.64 13.94 12.19
C VAL A 109 4.71 14.47 10.77
N VAL A 110 3.75 14.04 9.94
CA VAL A 110 3.74 14.34 8.51
C VAL A 110 2.41 14.89 8.04
N GLU A 111 2.46 15.75 7.04
CA GLU A 111 1.30 16.20 6.27
C GLU A 111 0.94 15.20 5.14
N PRO A 112 -0.26 15.28 4.56
CA PRO A 112 -0.80 14.26 3.65
C PRO A 112 0.02 14.02 2.38
N TYR A 113 0.78 14.99 1.89
CA TYR A 113 1.52 14.85 0.64
C TYR A 113 3.02 14.59 0.84
N VAL A 114 3.46 14.36 2.08
CA VAL A 114 4.81 13.84 2.34
C VAL A 114 4.89 12.45 1.74
N ILE A 115 5.78 12.23 0.79
CA ILE A 115 6.01 10.90 0.21
C ILE A 115 6.99 10.08 1.04
N GLY A 116 6.86 8.75 0.98
CA GLY A 116 7.71 7.83 1.73
C GLY A 116 9.19 8.05 1.49
N ALA A 117 9.62 8.30 0.23
CA ALA A 117 11.02 8.58 -0.10
C ALA A 117 11.57 9.83 0.60
N GLN A 118 10.76 10.89 0.70
CA GLN A 118 11.14 12.13 1.38
C GLN A 118 11.34 11.87 2.89
N LEU A 119 10.37 11.20 3.51
CA LEU A 119 10.44 10.88 4.93
C LEU A 119 11.61 9.93 5.25
N GLN A 120 11.78 8.87 4.46
CA GLN A 120 12.86 7.91 4.64
C GLN A 120 14.24 8.59 4.57
N ALA A 121 14.44 9.48 3.57
CA ALA A 121 15.71 10.20 3.42
C ALA A 121 16.05 11.07 4.65
N GLU A 122 15.05 11.72 5.24
CA GLU A 122 15.24 12.52 6.45
C GLU A 122 15.44 11.66 7.70
N CYS A 123 14.77 10.51 7.79
CA CYS A 123 14.94 9.54 8.88
C CYS A 123 16.33 8.91 8.85
N MET A 124 16.80 8.43 7.69
CA MET A 124 18.12 7.78 7.55
C MET A 124 19.27 8.65 8.03
N LYS A 125 19.21 9.97 7.82
CA LYS A 125 20.22 10.94 8.33
C LYS A 125 20.31 10.94 9.87
N ARG A 126 19.32 10.41 10.54
CA ARG A 126 19.17 10.36 12.00
C ARG A 126 19.29 8.93 12.56
N GLY A 127 19.73 7.98 11.75
CA GLY A 127 19.78 6.56 12.15
C GLY A 127 18.40 5.91 12.34
N LEU A 128 17.38 6.48 11.70
CA LEU A 128 16.00 5.98 11.75
C LEU A 128 15.51 5.60 10.35
N ASN A 129 14.49 4.76 10.31
CA ASN A 129 13.77 4.41 9.09
C ASN A 129 12.26 4.47 9.33
N CYS A 130 11.52 4.63 8.24
CA CYS A 130 10.06 4.57 8.26
C CYS A 130 9.59 3.37 7.45
N ASN A 131 8.39 2.88 7.74
CA ASN A 131 7.74 1.92 6.86
C ASN A 131 7.38 2.62 5.53
N LEU A 132 7.64 1.97 4.41
CA LEU A 132 7.25 2.42 3.06
C LEU A 132 6.22 1.45 2.50
N THR A 133 5.24 1.97 1.77
CA THR A 133 4.28 1.09 1.11
C THR A 133 4.91 0.33 -0.05
N GLY A 134 4.56 -0.94 -0.22
CA GLY A 134 4.95 -1.75 -1.37
C GLY A 134 4.46 -1.21 -2.73
N ALA A 135 3.50 -0.29 -2.73
CA ALA A 135 3.09 0.45 -3.92
C ALA A 135 4.15 1.45 -4.42
N GLY A 136 5.14 1.75 -3.61
CA GLY A 136 6.31 2.56 -3.95
C GLY A 136 6.53 3.76 -3.04
N SER A 137 7.78 4.11 -2.87
CA SER A 137 8.22 5.21 -2.01
C SER A 137 7.74 6.61 -2.45
N ASN A 138 7.11 6.72 -3.61
CA ASN A 138 6.44 7.93 -4.09
C ASN A 138 4.98 8.05 -3.62
N CYS A 139 4.47 7.07 -2.88
CA CYS A 139 3.18 7.16 -2.22
C CYS A 139 3.28 7.99 -0.95
N SER A 140 2.14 8.57 -0.54
CA SER A 140 2.07 9.33 0.70
C SER A 140 2.36 8.48 1.93
N ALA A 141 3.15 9.01 2.84
CA ALA A 141 3.48 8.37 4.10
C ALA A 141 2.30 8.36 5.10
N LEU A 142 1.42 9.38 5.06
CA LEU A 142 0.29 9.47 5.98
C LEU A 142 -0.73 8.35 5.80
N PRO A 143 -1.26 8.05 4.60
CA PRO A 143 -2.17 6.93 4.42
C PRO A 143 -1.54 5.58 4.78
N LEU A 144 -0.25 5.42 4.59
CA LEU A 144 0.44 4.19 4.96
C LEU A 144 0.34 3.90 6.46
N ALA A 145 0.34 4.94 7.28
CA ALA A 145 0.20 4.78 8.73
C ALA A 145 -1.20 4.30 9.17
N ALA A 146 -2.19 4.33 8.28
CA ALA A 146 -3.57 3.95 8.57
C ALA A 146 -4.07 2.75 7.75
N HIS A 147 -3.34 2.37 6.71
CA HIS A 147 -3.78 1.40 5.72
C HIS A 147 -2.79 0.25 5.60
N VAL A 148 -3.34 -0.87 5.26
CA VAL A 148 -2.77 -2.14 4.84
C VAL A 148 -1.25 -2.23 4.82
N ASN A 149 -0.86 -3.18 5.38
CA ASN A 149 0.28 -3.98 5.77
C ASN A 149 1.36 -4.29 4.72
N LEU A 150 1.18 -4.05 3.44
CA LEU A 150 2.21 -4.24 2.42
C LEU A 150 3.23 -3.12 2.51
N GLY A 151 4.43 -3.41 2.99
CA GLY A 151 5.43 -2.38 3.15
C GLY A 151 6.84 -2.87 3.33
N HIS A 152 7.72 -1.91 3.28
CA HIS A 152 9.12 -2.02 3.62
C HIS A 152 9.30 -2.29 5.12
N LEU A 153 10.38 -2.94 5.52
CA LEU A 153 10.59 -3.46 6.87
C LEU A 153 9.53 -4.50 7.29
N SER A 154 9.18 -5.37 6.36
CA SER A 154 8.09 -6.33 6.57
C SER A 154 8.26 -7.20 7.80
N GLN A 155 9.50 -7.58 8.13
CA GLN A 155 9.76 -8.43 9.29
C GLN A 155 9.90 -7.63 10.57
N THR A 156 10.65 -6.54 10.57
CA THR A 156 10.97 -5.77 11.79
C THR A 156 10.00 -4.64 12.07
N GLY A 157 9.23 -4.21 11.07
CA GLY A 157 8.23 -3.17 11.21
C GLY A 157 6.88 -3.72 11.64
N SER A 158 6.08 -2.91 12.33
CA SER A 158 4.67 -3.20 12.55
C SER A 158 3.91 -3.16 11.22
N TYR A 159 2.85 -3.95 11.08
CA TYR A 159 2.01 -3.81 9.90
C TYR A 159 1.29 -2.45 9.87
N GLY A 160 0.83 -2.05 8.67
CA GLY A 160 0.45 -0.67 8.36
C GLY A 160 -0.38 0.04 9.42
N GLU A 161 -1.46 -0.60 9.84
CA GLU A 161 -2.42 -0.04 10.79
C GLU A 161 -1.85 0.24 12.18
N ARG A 162 -0.77 -0.45 12.57
CA ARG A 162 -0.10 -0.24 13.86
C ARG A 162 0.96 0.85 13.82
N ASN A 163 1.28 1.40 12.65
CA ASN A 163 2.23 2.49 12.52
C ASN A 163 1.65 3.86 12.90
N GLN A 164 0.32 3.99 12.89
CA GLN A 164 -0.33 5.22 13.27
C GLN A 164 -0.36 5.40 14.79
N LEU A 165 0.27 6.46 15.27
CA LEU A 165 0.34 6.81 16.68
C LEU A 165 -0.64 7.91 17.05
N ALA A 166 -0.78 8.94 16.21
CA ALA A 166 -1.74 10.03 16.39
C ALA A 166 -2.21 10.55 15.03
N LEU A 167 -3.36 11.21 15.00
CA LEU A 167 -3.94 11.76 13.78
C LEU A 167 -4.67 13.08 14.05
N GLU A 168 -4.56 14.01 13.13
CA GLU A 168 -5.45 15.17 13.00
C GLU A 168 -6.41 14.93 11.84
N TRP A 169 -7.68 15.01 12.10
CA TRP A 169 -8.76 14.65 11.19
C TRP A 169 -9.80 15.77 11.13
N VAL A 170 -10.12 16.23 9.93
CA VAL A 170 -11.31 17.01 9.65
C VAL A 170 -12.43 16.04 9.32
N THR A 171 -13.43 15.93 10.19
CA THR A 171 -14.56 15.01 10.03
C THR A 171 -15.44 15.39 8.84
N GLY A 172 -16.38 14.53 8.47
CA GLY A 172 -17.29 14.80 7.35
C GLY A 172 -18.16 16.05 7.50
N ASP A 173 -18.45 16.46 8.73
CA ASP A 173 -19.17 17.70 9.05
C ASP A 173 -18.25 18.93 9.28
N GLY A 174 -16.94 18.74 9.23
CA GLY A 174 -15.95 19.82 9.33
C GLY A 174 -15.46 20.13 10.74
N GLU A 175 -15.63 19.22 11.70
CA GLU A 175 -14.98 19.36 13.00
C GLU A 175 -13.51 18.89 12.92
N ILE A 176 -12.62 19.52 13.68
CA ILE A 176 -11.22 19.08 13.78
C ILE A 176 -11.10 18.20 15.01
N VAL A 177 -10.76 16.95 14.79
CA VAL A 177 -10.52 15.97 15.85
C VAL A 177 -9.05 15.59 15.84
N ARG A 178 -8.43 15.61 17.00
CA ARG A 178 -7.08 15.08 17.24
C ARG A 178 -7.18 13.92 18.18
N PHE A 179 -6.54 12.82 17.83
CA PHE A 179 -6.48 11.64 18.69
C PHE A 179 -5.14 10.92 18.56
N GLY A 180 -4.92 9.97 19.46
CA GLY A 180 -3.62 9.63 19.93
C GLY A 180 -3.36 10.49 21.14
N SER A 181 -2.43 10.17 21.97
CA SER A 181 -2.17 10.96 23.14
C SER A 181 -1.54 12.29 22.74
N LEU A 182 -2.28 13.34 22.89
CA LEU A 182 -1.73 14.69 22.86
C LEU A 182 -1.26 15.01 24.28
N GLY A 183 -0.04 15.49 24.43
CA GLY A 183 0.45 16.03 25.68
C GLY A 183 -0.42 17.21 26.13
N THR A 184 -0.26 17.62 27.37
CA THR A 184 -1.00 18.75 27.96
C THR A 184 -0.66 20.09 27.31
N ASN A 185 0.37 20.14 26.47
CA ASN A 185 0.88 21.31 25.75
C ASN A 185 0.64 21.25 24.23
N ASP A 186 -0.31 20.46 23.75
CA ASP A 186 -0.59 20.24 22.32
C ASP A 186 0.54 19.55 21.51
N GLU A 187 1.55 19.02 22.16
CA GLU A 187 2.60 18.25 21.48
C GLU A 187 2.05 16.91 20.98
N TRP A 188 2.61 16.44 19.87
CA TRP A 188 2.28 15.14 19.32
C TRP A 188 2.87 14.06 20.21
N PHE A 189 2.00 13.32 20.86
CA PHE A 189 2.36 12.24 21.73
C PHE A 189 1.79 10.91 21.22
N CYS A 190 2.55 9.83 21.42
CA CYS A 190 2.27 8.54 20.80
C CYS A 190 1.33 7.62 21.56
N GLY A 191 0.82 8.04 22.71
CA GLY A 191 -0.10 7.23 23.51
C GLY A 191 -1.55 7.32 23.04
N ASP A 192 -2.43 6.57 23.71
CA ASP A 192 -3.86 6.55 23.39
C ASP A 192 -4.68 7.62 24.13
N GLY A 193 -4.08 8.29 25.10
CA GLY A 193 -4.79 9.20 25.99
C GLY A 193 -5.72 8.46 26.98
N PRO A 194 -6.50 9.19 27.77
CA PRO A 194 -7.47 8.59 28.69
C PRO A 194 -8.67 8.03 27.93
N GLY A 195 -9.12 6.84 28.32
CA GLY A 195 -10.30 6.18 27.75
C GLY A 195 -10.03 5.44 26.42
N PRO A 196 -11.09 4.98 25.75
CA PRO A 196 -10.98 4.25 24.49
C PRO A 196 -10.39 5.10 23.37
N SER A 197 -9.51 4.51 22.56
CA SER A 197 -8.90 5.19 21.42
C SER A 197 -9.82 5.20 20.20
N LEU A 198 -9.94 6.34 19.52
CA LEU A 198 -10.63 6.47 18.26
C LEU A 198 -9.81 5.95 17.05
N ARG A 199 -8.57 5.53 17.26
CA ARG A 199 -7.69 5.03 16.18
C ARG A 199 -8.30 3.88 15.41
N GLY A 200 -9.02 2.98 16.08
CA GLY A 200 -9.69 1.84 15.43
C GLY A 200 -10.78 2.22 14.44
N ILE A 201 -11.35 3.42 14.53
CA ILE A 201 -12.42 3.89 13.61
C ILE A 201 -11.88 4.22 12.22
N ILE A 202 -10.64 4.69 12.14
CA ILE A 202 -10.08 5.24 10.91
C ILE A 202 -8.99 4.40 10.27
N ARG A 203 -8.51 3.39 10.96
CA ARG A 203 -7.47 2.47 10.47
C ARG A 203 -8.01 1.06 10.31
N GLY A 204 -7.37 0.28 9.48
CA GLY A 204 -7.71 -1.11 9.26
C GLY A 204 -7.60 -1.49 7.78
N ASN A 205 -7.85 -2.75 7.50
CA ASN A 205 -7.66 -3.34 6.19
C ASN A 205 -8.53 -2.68 5.09
N THR A 206 -9.66 -2.13 5.48
CA THR A 206 -10.59 -1.40 4.60
C THR A 206 -10.80 0.02 5.13
N MET A 207 -9.73 0.81 5.13
CA MET A 207 -9.80 2.19 5.60
C MET A 207 -10.83 3.03 4.84
N PRO A 208 -11.25 4.20 5.37
CA PRO A 208 -12.34 5.00 4.77
C PRO A 208 -12.11 5.55 3.36
N LEU A 209 -10.90 5.52 2.82
CA LEU A 209 -10.56 5.95 1.44
C LEU A 209 -11.16 7.32 1.07
N GLY A 210 -11.10 8.28 2.01
CA GLY A 210 -11.66 9.61 1.85
C GLY A 210 -13.19 9.68 2.02
N GLY A 211 -13.84 8.58 2.39
CA GLY A 211 -15.30 8.55 2.63
C GLY A 211 -15.73 8.91 4.07
N LEU A 212 -14.80 9.36 4.91
CA LEU A 212 -15.07 9.73 6.31
C LEU A 212 -14.32 11.02 6.71
N GLY A 213 -14.29 12.01 5.83
CA GLY A 213 -13.56 13.24 6.07
C GLY A 213 -12.14 13.26 5.52
N VAL A 214 -11.28 14.13 6.05
CA VAL A 214 -9.94 14.41 5.52
C VAL A 214 -8.90 14.34 6.63
N TYR A 215 -7.92 13.49 6.47
CA TYR A 215 -6.77 13.40 7.38
C TYR A 215 -5.73 14.44 6.98
N THR A 216 -5.35 15.30 7.92
CA THR A 216 -4.49 16.45 7.66
C THR A 216 -3.12 16.37 8.28
N LYS A 217 -2.93 15.53 9.29
CA LYS A 217 -1.61 15.19 9.86
C LYS A 217 -1.66 13.80 10.46
N ALA A 218 -0.53 13.11 10.47
CA ALA A 218 -0.36 11.87 11.20
C ALA A 218 1.00 11.82 11.90
N ALA A 219 0.99 11.33 13.14
CA ALA A 219 2.19 10.86 13.79
C ALA A 219 2.33 9.36 13.51
N GLN A 220 3.46 8.97 12.93
CA GLN A 220 3.75 7.59 12.58
C GLN A 220 5.01 7.07 13.24
N LYS A 221 5.01 5.77 13.51
CA LYS A 221 6.10 5.05 14.13
C LYS A 221 7.32 5.02 13.21
N LEU A 222 8.51 5.19 13.80
CA LEU A 222 9.80 5.00 13.16
C LEU A 222 10.52 3.78 13.74
N TYR A 223 11.56 3.35 13.05
CA TYR A 223 12.33 2.15 13.34
C TYR A 223 13.81 2.45 13.29
N ASP A 224 14.61 1.60 13.90
CA ASP A 224 16.07 1.66 13.81
C ASP A 224 16.54 1.48 12.35
N TRP A 225 17.59 2.20 11.97
CA TRP A 225 18.23 2.11 10.68
C TRP A 225 19.70 1.73 10.84
N PRO A 226 20.05 0.46 10.60
CA PRO A 226 21.44 -0.02 10.72
C PRO A 226 22.33 0.40 9.55
N GLY A 227 21.79 1.11 8.57
CA GLY A 227 22.49 1.48 7.35
C GLY A 227 23.13 2.87 7.37
N PRO A 228 23.71 3.28 6.23
CA PRO A 228 24.32 4.60 6.09
C PRO A 228 23.27 5.70 6.09
N ALA A 229 23.66 6.91 6.51
CA ALA A 229 22.81 8.10 6.46
C ALA A 229 22.35 8.46 5.03
N THR A 230 23.13 8.09 4.04
CA THR A 230 22.81 8.23 2.62
C THR A 230 23.22 6.97 1.87
N PHE A 231 22.47 6.64 0.82
CA PHE A 231 22.78 5.50 -0.05
C PHE A 231 22.87 5.99 -1.51
N PRO A 232 24.04 6.52 -1.91
CA PRO A 232 24.23 7.11 -3.23
C PRO A 232 24.06 6.09 -4.35
N MET A 233 23.37 6.50 -5.41
CA MET A 233 23.13 5.69 -6.59
C MET A 233 23.73 6.36 -7.82
N GLU A 234 24.30 5.55 -8.70
CA GLU A 234 24.80 5.96 -10.01
C GLU A 234 23.90 5.43 -11.13
N GLY A 235 23.76 6.21 -12.21
CA GLY A 235 22.94 5.83 -13.34
C GLY A 235 21.46 6.20 -13.18
N ILE A 236 20.65 5.68 -14.08
CA ILE A 236 19.20 5.91 -14.12
C ILE A 236 18.45 4.58 -14.11
N SER A 237 17.21 4.60 -13.57
CA SER A 237 16.34 3.42 -13.63
C SER A 237 16.16 2.93 -15.07
N PRO A 238 16.24 1.63 -15.33
CA PRO A 238 16.42 0.51 -14.40
C PRO A 238 17.89 0.10 -14.16
N LYS A 239 18.84 0.78 -14.76
CA LYS A 239 20.28 0.44 -14.75
C LYS A 239 21.07 1.23 -13.71
N TYR A 240 20.46 1.54 -12.59
CA TYR A 240 21.18 2.17 -11.48
C TYR A 240 21.99 1.14 -10.68
N LYS A 241 23.11 1.59 -10.15
CA LYS A 241 23.98 0.82 -9.23
C LYS A 241 24.23 1.62 -7.98
N PRO A 242 24.29 1.01 -6.79
CA PRO A 242 24.76 1.70 -5.60
C PRO A 242 26.25 1.98 -5.74
N ALA A 243 26.70 3.13 -5.23
CA ALA A 243 28.10 3.51 -5.22
C ALA A 243 28.96 2.55 -4.38
N TYR A 244 28.35 1.88 -3.40
CA TYR A 244 28.95 0.83 -2.58
C TYR A 244 27.86 -0.08 -1.97
N ILE A 245 28.24 -1.28 -1.55
CA ILE A 245 27.37 -2.17 -0.78
C ILE A 245 27.63 -1.89 0.71
N PRO A 246 26.62 -1.49 1.50
CA PRO A 246 26.82 -1.24 2.93
C PRO A 246 27.27 -2.51 3.64
N PRO A 247 28.28 -2.45 4.52
CA PRO A 247 28.64 -3.58 5.36
C PRO A 247 27.47 -3.99 6.25
N GLY A 248 27.31 -5.27 6.51
CA GLY A 248 26.21 -5.77 7.33
C GLY A 248 24.89 -5.99 6.59
N PHE A 249 24.87 -5.81 5.26
CA PHE A 249 23.69 -6.08 4.42
C PHE A 249 23.92 -7.25 3.46
N LEU A 250 22.90 -8.11 3.34
CA LEU A 250 22.91 -9.26 2.44
C LEU A 250 21.51 -9.56 1.96
N VAL A 251 21.33 -9.72 0.65
CA VAL A 251 20.12 -10.24 0.05
C VAL A 251 20.37 -11.65 -0.48
N ARG A 252 19.47 -12.59 -0.18
CA ARG A 252 19.48 -13.95 -0.71
C ARG A 252 18.11 -14.33 -1.24
N TYR A 253 18.11 -15.23 -2.24
CA TYR A 253 16.88 -15.86 -2.72
C TYR A 253 17.01 -17.38 -2.56
N PHE A 254 15.92 -18.00 -2.06
CA PHE A 254 15.79 -19.45 -1.94
C PHE A 254 14.51 -19.93 -2.59
N SER A 255 14.60 -21.01 -3.34
CA SER A 255 13.44 -21.71 -3.90
C SER A 255 13.21 -23.06 -3.23
N PHE A 256 11.98 -23.53 -3.25
CA PHE A 256 11.53 -24.74 -2.57
C PHE A 256 10.72 -25.61 -3.52
N LYS A 257 10.82 -26.93 -3.38
CA LYS A 257 10.00 -27.87 -4.16
C LYS A 257 8.51 -27.78 -3.79
N MET A 258 8.24 -27.51 -2.51
CA MET A 258 6.89 -27.51 -1.94
C MET A 258 6.56 -26.16 -1.28
N LEU A 259 5.33 -25.70 -1.46
CA LEU A 259 4.85 -24.47 -0.84
C LEU A 259 4.92 -24.53 0.69
N ASP A 260 4.57 -25.66 1.28
CA ASP A 260 4.55 -25.82 2.74
C ASP A 260 5.96 -25.73 3.34
N ALA A 261 6.98 -26.24 2.65
CA ALA A 261 8.38 -26.10 3.06
C ALA A 261 8.85 -24.64 3.03
N MET A 262 8.42 -23.88 2.02
CA MET A 262 8.67 -22.43 1.97
C MET A 262 7.99 -21.71 3.14
N ILE A 263 6.74 -22.02 3.43
CA ILE A 263 5.99 -21.41 4.56
C ILE A 263 6.68 -21.72 5.88
N ASP A 264 7.11 -22.98 6.10
CA ASP A 264 7.83 -23.39 7.30
C ASP A 264 9.15 -22.62 7.47
N ALA A 265 9.92 -22.48 6.39
CA ALA A 265 11.13 -21.66 6.41
C ALA A 265 10.86 -20.19 6.79
N VAL A 266 9.82 -19.59 6.22
CA VAL A 266 9.44 -18.19 6.52
C VAL A 266 9.06 -18.01 7.98
N LEU A 267 8.29 -18.94 8.54
CA LEU A 267 7.89 -18.90 9.96
C LEU A 267 9.12 -19.06 10.88
N LYS A 268 10.01 -19.99 10.61
CA LYS A 268 11.25 -20.17 11.37
C LYS A 268 12.16 -18.93 11.31
N ILE A 269 12.23 -18.27 10.16
CA ILE A 269 12.95 -17.00 10.01
C ILE A 269 12.30 -15.91 10.87
N GLY A 270 10.97 -15.85 10.91
CA GLY A 270 10.21 -14.93 11.76
C GLY A 270 10.47 -15.20 13.26
N GLU A 271 10.37 -16.45 13.70
CA GLU A 271 10.65 -16.86 15.08
C GLU A 271 12.08 -16.53 15.52
N ALA A 272 13.04 -16.66 14.62
CA ALA A 272 14.43 -16.35 14.87
C ALA A 272 14.77 -14.85 14.81
N GLU A 273 13.86 -14.01 14.35
CA GLU A 273 13.99 -12.53 14.22
C GLU A 273 15.26 -12.09 13.48
N ILE A 274 15.68 -12.85 12.47
CA ILE A 274 16.96 -12.63 11.76
C ILE A 274 16.83 -11.79 10.49
N ALA A 275 15.63 -11.67 9.92
CA ALA A 275 15.40 -10.93 8.68
C ALA A 275 14.87 -9.52 8.95
N THR A 276 15.26 -8.58 8.11
CA THR A 276 14.69 -7.23 8.06
C THR A 276 13.50 -7.18 7.12
N GLU A 277 13.64 -7.83 5.96
CA GLU A 277 12.64 -7.93 4.90
C GLU A 277 12.53 -9.37 4.43
N LEU A 278 11.33 -9.80 4.10
CA LEU A 278 11.09 -11.08 3.45
C LEU A 278 9.92 -10.99 2.49
N MET A 279 10.15 -11.39 1.24
CA MET A 279 9.16 -11.30 0.17
C MET A 279 9.16 -12.59 -0.64
N CYS A 280 8.01 -13.27 -0.70
CA CYS A 280 7.86 -14.51 -1.43
C CYS A 280 7.36 -14.26 -2.85
N PHE A 281 8.10 -14.74 -3.84
CA PHE A 281 7.74 -14.66 -5.25
C PHE A 281 8.47 -15.73 -6.07
N ASN A 282 8.01 -15.99 -7.28
CA ASN A 282 8.56 -16.98 -8.18
C ASN A 282 9.45 -16.36 -9.28
N ALA A 283 9.93 -17.23 -10.18
CA ALA A 283 10.77 -16.83 -11.31
C ALA A 283 10.11 -15.78 -12.22
N ALA A 284 8.78 -15.79 -12.38
CA ALA A 284 8.08 -14.83 -13.21
C ALA A 284 8.15 -13.41 -12.62
N MET A 285 8.01 -13.28 -11.29
CA MET A 285 8.18 -12.01 -10.61
C MET A 285 9.63 -11.52 -10.68
N MET A 286 10.62 -12.41 -10.58
CA MET A 286 12.02 -12.04 -10.76
C MET A 286 12.26 -11.49 -12.17
N ALA A 287 11.76 -12.17 -13.19
CA ALA A 287 11.88 -11.74 -14.58
C ALA A 287 11.25 -10.36 -14.80
N SER A 288 10.06 -10.16 -14.27
CA SER A 288 9.35 -8.89 -14.30
C SER A 288 10.12 -7.72 -13.67
N ASN A 289 10.87 -8.00 -12.60
CA ASN A 289 11.72 -7.01 -11.94
C ASN A 289 12.99 -6.66 -12.73
N LEU A 290 13.48 -7.59 -13.52
CA LEU A 290 14.75 -7.44 -14.24
C LEU A 290 14.59 -6.97 -15.70
N ALA A 291 13.46 -7.31 -16.34
CA ALA A 291 13.20 -6.90 -17.71
C ALA A 291 13.11 -5.37 -17.87
N THR A 292 13.74 -4.85 -18.90
CA THR A 292 13.89 -3.40 -19.11
C THR A 292 13.42 -2.91 -20.47
N LYS A 293 13.22 -3.81 -21.44
CA LYS A 293 12.95 -3.45 -22.84
C LYS A 293 11.53 -3.77 -23.28
N ASN A 294 11.14 -5.05 -23.20
CA ASN A 294 9.87 -5.53 -23.74
C ASN A 294 9.46 -6.88 -23.13
N VAL A 295 8.30 -7.38 -23.52
CA VAL A 295 7.76 -8.67 -23.06
C VAL A 295 8.61 -9.86 -23.49
N GLU A 296 9.27 -9.77 -24.62
CA GLU A 296 10.16 -10.82 -25.13
C GLU A 296 11.36 -11.00 -24.22
N GLU A 297 12.02 -9.91 -23.80
CA GLU A 297 13.09 -9.94 -22.80
C GLU A 297 12.62 -10.54 -21.47
N GLU A 298 11.44 -10.16 -21.01
CA GLU A 298 10.86 -10.72 -19.77
C GLU A 298 10.68 -12.26 -19.87
N ARG A 299 10.20 -12.74 -21.03
CA ARG A 299 10.04 -14.18 -21.28
C ARG A 299 11.37 -14.92 -21.34
N GLU A 300 12.39 -14.33 -21.95
CA GLU A 300 13.75 -14.92 -21.97
C GLU A 300 14.34 -15.02 -20.56
N ILE A 301 14.20 -13.97 -19.76
CA ILE A 301 14.64 -13.96 -18.37
C ILE A 301 13.83 -14.98 -17.54
N TYR A 302 12.50 -15.02 -17.72
CA TYR A 302 11.65 -16.01 -17.07
C TYR A 302 12.10 -17.43 -17.39
N LYS A 303 12.35 -17.76 -18.65
CA LYS A 303 12.83 -19.08 -19.06
C LYS A 303 14.15 -19.43 -18.38
N LYS A 304 15.10 -18.50 -18.35
CA LYS A 304 16.38 -18.68 -17.65
C LYS A 304 16.20 -18.97 -16.16
N PHE A 305 15.33 -18.24 -15.48
CA PHE A 305 15.11 -18.47 -14.05
C PHE A 305 14.24 -19.70 -13.76
N SER A 306 13.29 -20.04 -14.63
CA SER A 306 12.46 -21.23 -14.45
C SER A 306 13.27 -22.53 -14.46
N ASP A 307 14.42 -22.55 -15.12
CA ASP A 307 15.33 -23.69 -15.12
C ASP A 307 16.12 -23.82 -13.79
N SER A 308 16.33 -22.71 -13.09
CA SER A 308 17.10 -22.65 -11.83
C SER A 308 16.20 -22.65 -10.59
N VAL A 309 14.97 -22.15 -10.68
CA VAL A 309 14.02 -22.01 -9.58
C VAL A 309 13.06 -23.18 -9.54
N GLN A 310 13.17 -24.02 -8.53
CA GLN A 310 12.44 -25.30 -8.45
C GLN A 310 10.95 -25.18 -8.10
N GLY A 311 10.45 -23.94 -7.78
CA GLY A 311 9.05 -23.73 -7.38
C GLY A 311 8.86 -22.42 -6.64
N PRO A 312 7.98 -22.37 -5.61
CA PRO A 312 7.83 -21.17 -4.79
C PRO A 312 9.13 -20.82 -4.08
N GLY A 313 9.35 -19.54 -3.86
CA GLY A 313 10.56 -19.06 -3.22
C GLY A 313 10.36 -17.72 -2.52
N PHE A 314 11.38 -17.31 -1.81
CA PHE A 314 11.42 -15.98 -1.20
C PHE A 314 12.78 -15.33 -1.34
N MET A 315 12.76 -14.02 -1.34
CA MET A 315 13.94 -13.20 -1.17
C MET A 315 13.95 -12.64 0.25
N VAL A 316 15.10 -12.69 0.90
CA VAL A 316 15.29 -12.22 2.27
C VAL A 316 16.42 -11.21 2.32
N LEU A 317 16.19 -10.09 3.01
CA LEU A 317 17.20 -9.09 3.37
C LEU A 317 17.59 -9.30 4.84
N ILE A 318 18.86 -9.48 5.08
CA ILE A 318 19.47 -9.39 6.40
C ILE A 318 20.16 -8.04 6.51
N ALA A 319 19.91 -7.33 7.62
CA ALA A 319 20.64 -6.14 8.00
C ALA A 319 21.09 -6.26 9.46
N ALA A 320 22.30 -5.76 9.76
CA ALA A 320 22.89 -5.88 11.09
C ALA A 320 23.76 -4.67 11.43
N ASN A 321 23.78 -4.33 12.72
CA ASN A 321 24.55 -3.21 13.28
C ASN A 321 26.01 -3.59 13.63
N SER A 322 26.34 -4.88 13.63
CA SER A 322 27.68 -5.38 13.94
C SER A 322 28.05 -6.60 13.12
N THR A 323 29.35 -6.84 12.97
CA THR A 323 29.85 -8.04 12.29
C THR A 323 29.41 -9.32 13.00
N GLY A 324 29.39 -9.32 14.34
CA GLY A 324 28.97 -10.49 15.13
C GLY A 324 27.51 -10.84 14.90
N ASP A 325 26.62 -9.86 14.92
CA ASP A 325 25.19 -10.03 14.63
C ASP A 325 24.97 -10.48 13.19
N PHE A 326 25.69 -9.89 12.25
CA PHE A 326 25.61 -10.26 10.84
C PHE A 326 25.99 -11.73 10.58
N GLU A 327 27.11 -12.17 11.15
CA GLU A 327 27.55 -13.56 11.00
C GLU A 327 26.61 -14.55 11.73
N TYR A 328 26.07 -14.16 12.88
CA TYR A 328 25.04 -14.93 13.58
C TYR A 328 23.80 -15.14 12.70
N LYS A 329 23.20 -14.06 12.21
CA LYS A 329 22.01 -14.10 11.37
C LYS A 329 22.20 -14.93 10.10
N LYS A 330 23.37 -14.83 9.47
CA LYS A 330 23.71 -15.66 8.30
C LYS A 330 23.78 -17.16 8.64
N LYS A 331 24.37 -17.52 9.77
CA LYS A 331 24.45 -18.93 10.21
C LYS A 331 23.07 -19.49 10.54
N VAL A 332 22.24 -18.73 11.23
CA VAL A 332 20.86 -19.14 11.56
C VAL A 332 20.03 -19.29 10.28
N LEU A 333 20.12 -18.33 9.35
CA LEU A 333 19.46 -18.45 8.06
C LEU A 333 19.87 -19.72 7.32
N GLN A 334 21.18 -20.01 7.24
CA GLN A 334 21.66 -21.21 6.56
C GLN A 334 21.14 -22.49 7.22
N ALA A 335 21.13 -22.56 8.56
CA ALA A 335 20.58 -23.72 9.28
C ALA A 335 19.09 -23.94 8.99
N ILE A 336 18.28 -22.88 8.95
CA ILE A 336 16.86 -22.96 8.59
C ILE A 336 16.69 -23.46 7.15
N ILE A 337 17.48 -22.95 6.22
CA ILE A 337 17.42 -23.36 4.81
C ILE A 337 17.84 -24.82 4.63
N ASP A 338 18.89 -25.28 5.32
CA ASP A 338 19.33 -26.69 5.30
C ASP A 338 18.23 -27.61 5.84
N GLU A 339 17.57 -27.23 6.93
CA GLU A 339 16.49 -28.00 7.54
C GLU A 339 15.24 -28.06 6.64
N THR A 340 14.87 -26.96 5.98
CA THR A 340 13.65 -26.86 5.17
C THR A 340 13.84 -27.22 3.69
N GLY A 341 15.08 -27.45 3.26
CA GLY A 341 15.43 -27.91 1.91
C GLY A 341 15.37 -26.80 0.85
N GLY A 342 15.53 -25.54 1.24
CA GLY A 342 15.62 -24.41 0.31
C GLY A 342 16.89 -24.45 -0.53
N GLN A 343 16.78 -24.09 -1.81
CA GLN A 343 17.90 -24.05 -2.75
C GLN A 343 18.24 -22.59 -3.10
N PRO A 344 19.50 -22.15 -2.91
CA PRO A 344 19.90 -20.78 -3.20
C PRO A 344 19.95 -20.52 -4.70
N LEU A 345 19.57 -19.31 -5.10
CA LEU A 345 19.77 -18.80 -6.46
C LEU A 345 21.05 -17.96 -6.50
N LYS A 346 22.12 -18.56 -7.02
CA LYS A 346 23.47 -17.96 -7.01
C LYS A 346 23.56 -16.62 -7.74
N GLU A 347 22.74 -16.40 -8.76
CA GLU A 347 22.68 -15.15 -9.51
C GLU A 347 22.31 -13.96 -8.63
N VAL A 348 21.50 -14.15 -7.57
CA VAL A 348 21.19 -13.11 -6.58
C VAL A 348 22.37 -12.82 -5.66
N GLU A 349 23.17 -13.84 -5.38
CA GLU A 349 24.35 -13.72 -4.51
C GLU A 349 25.57 -13.07 -5.20
N ASP A 350 25.51 -12.90 -6.53
CA ASP A 350 26.56 -12.22 -7.29
C ASP A 350 26.72 -10.77 -6.78
N PRO A 351 27.96 -10.35 -6.43
CA PRO A 351 28.23 -8.99 -5.94
C PRO A 351 27.74 -7.88 -6.87
N GLU A 352 27.73 -8.10 -8.18
CA GLU A 352 27.21 -7.12 -9.15
C GLU A 352 25.69 -6.92 -9.01
N ASN A 353 24.95 -7.94 -8.60
CA ASN A 353 23.51 -7.92 -8.43
C ASN A 353 23.08 -7.46 -7.02
N GLN A 354 23.89 -7.78 -6.00
CA GLN A 354 23.57 -7.50 -4.59
C GLN A 354 23.16 -6.04 -4.35
N GLY A 355 23.93 -5.11 -4.86
CA GLY A 355 23.66 -3.69 -4.66
C GLY A 355 22.30 -3.25 -5.20
N GLY A 356 21.91 -3.76 -6.36
CA GLY A 356 20.60 -3.47 -6.96
C GLY A 356 19.44 -4.04 -6.14
N TYR A 357 19.57 -5.26 -5.63
CA TYR A 357 18.55 -5.88 -4.78
C TYR A 357 18.44 -5.17 -3.42
N ILE A 358 19.57 -4.86 -2.77
CA ILE A 358 19.58 -4.10 -1.51
C ILE A 358 18.88 -2.75 -1.70
N TRP A 359 19.21 -2.01 -2.77
CA TRP A 359 18.58 -0.74 -3.06
C TRP A 359 17.06 -0.86 -3.24
N ARG A 360 16.58 -1.86 -3.99
CA ARG A 360 15.16 -2.10 -4.18
C ARG A 360 14.45 -2.33 -2.86
N TYR A 361 15.02 -3.16 -1.99
CA TYR A 361 14.45 -3.41 -0.67
C TYR A 361 14.39 -2.16 0.20
N PHE A 362 15.43 -1.33 0.19
CA PHE A 362 15.44 -0.12 1.01
C PHE A 362 14.44 0.92 0.57
N ARG A 363 14.23 1.04 -0.71
CA ARG A 363 13.48 2.15 -1.29
C ARG A 363 12.10 1.77 -1.79
N GLU A 364 11.80 0.49 -1.82
CA GLU A 364 10.62 -0.01 -2.55
C GLU A 364 10.46 0.66 -3.94
N THR A 365 11.56 1.01 -4.56
CA THR A 365 11.55 1.66 -5.88
C THR A 365 11.18 0.69 -6.98
N GLY A 366 11.39 -0.60 -6.75
CA GLY A 366 10.99 -1.69 -7.64
C GLY A 366 9.51 -2.02 -7.57
N SER A 367 8.70 -1.14 -7.00
CA SER A 367 7.27 -1.30 -6.88
C SER A 367 6.56 -1.45 -8.24
N ILE A 368 5.27 -1.61 -8.19
CA ILE A 368 4.38 -1.80 -9.34
C ILE A 368 4.71 -0.89 -10.54
N LYS A 369 5.15 0.34 -10.32
CA LYS A 369 5.51 1.26 -11.41
C LYS A 369 6.79 0.89 -12.15
N GLU A 370 7.76 0.29 -11.48
CA GLU A 370 8.99 -0.19 -12.12
C GLU A 370 8.83 -1.62 -12.67
N THR A 371 8.16 -2.49 -11.95
CA THR A 371 7.91 -3.86 -12.40
C THR A 371 6.89 -3.94 -13.52
N GLY A 372 5.99 -2.98 -13.62
CA GLY A 372 4.97 -2.93 -14.65
C GLY A 372 5.38 -2.27 -15.97
N ARG A 373 6.60 -1.71 -16.09
CA ARG A 373 6.99 -0.86 -17.22
C ARG A 373 7.04 -1.55 -18.58
N VAL A 374 7.29 -2.85 -18.61
CA VAL A 374 7.42 -3.63 -19.87
C VAL A 374 6.30 -4.62 -20.08
N LEU A 375 5.32 -4.64 -19.20
CA LEU A 375 4.32 -5.68 -19.14
C LEU A 375 3.04 -5.32 -19.90
N ALA A 376 2.36 -6.37 -20.35
CA ALA A 376 0.94 -6.30 -20.70
C ALA A 376 0.13 -5.82 -19.47
N PRO A 377 -1.10 -5.33 -19.65
CA PRO A 377 -1.94 -4.94 -18.54
C PRO A 377 -1.96 -6.00 -17.44
N GLN A 378 -1.77 -5.56 -16.22
CA GLN A 378 -1.82 -6.44 -15.06
C GLN A 378 -3.25 -6.60 -14.54
N ALA A 379 -3.56 -7.80 -14.11
CA ALA A 379 -4.70 -8.12 -13.26
C ALA A 379 -4.18 -8.87 -12.03
N GLY A 380 -4.95 -8.91 -10.97
CA GLY A 380 -4.50 -9.62 -9.78
C GLY A 380 -5.65 -9.87 -8.80
N MET A 381 -5.44 -10.85 -7.94
CA MET A 381 -6.25 -11.13 -6.77
C MET A 381 -5.44 -10.73 -5.55
N VAL A 382 -6.02 -9.97 -4.65
CA VAL A 382 -5.32 -9.38 -3.50
C VAL A 382 -6.05 -9.72 -2.21
N GLY A 383 -5.33 -10.13 -1.19
CA GLY A 383 -5.88 -10.46 0.11
C GLY A 383 -4.90 -10.24 1.25
N GLY A 384 -5.44 -10.06 2.44
CA GLY A 384 -4.68 -10.03 3.69
C GLY A 384 -5.13 -11.17 4.58
N GLY A 385 -4.19 -11.80 5.28
CA GLY A 385 -4.47 -12.87 6.23
C GLY A 385 -4.14 -12.47 7.65
N ASP A 386 -4.91 -12.95 8.59
CA ASP A 386 -4.68 -12.73 10.03
C ASP A 386 -3.39 -13.39 10.52
N SER A 387 -2.87 -14.35 9.76
CA SER A 387 -1.56 -14.97 10.00
C SER A 387 -0.91 -15.37 8.67
N PHE A 388 0.42 -15.47 8.66
CA PHE A 388 1.14 -15.85 7.44
C PHE A 388 0.79 -17.25 6.91
N PRO A 389 0.55 -18.30 7.74
CA PRO A 389 0.10 -19.60 7.25
C PRO A 389 -1.13 -19.59 6.35
N LEU A 390 -2.06 -18.64 6.56
CA LEU A 390 -3.26 -18.50 5.73
C LEU A 390 -2.92 -18.14 4.28
N MET A 391 -1.74 -17.61 4.01
CA MET A 391 -1.30 -17.30 2.64
C MET A 391 -1.17 -18.56 1.76
N SER A 392 -0.94 -19.74 2.35
CA SER A 392 -0.94 -20.98 1.59
C SER A 392 -2.30 -21.31 0.97
N TYR A 393 -3.37 -21.09 1.71
CA TYR A 393 -4.75 -21.26 1.22
C TYR A 393 -5.06 -20.23 0.13
N PHE A 394 -4.69 -18.98 0.35
CA PHE A 394 -4.84 -17.91 -0.64
C PHE A 394 -4.17 -18.27 -1.96
N ILE A 395 -2.88 -18.67 -1.93
CA ILE A 395 -2.14 -19.07 -3.13
C ILE A 395 -2.85 -20.21 -3.85
N ARG A 396 -3.20 -21.29 -3.12
CA ARG A 396 -3.79 -22.49 -3.71
C ARG A 396 -5.14 -22.20 -4.36
N SER A 397 -5.98 -21.43 -3.70
CA SER A 397 -7.33 -21.12 -4.18
C SER A 397 -7.32 -20.15 -5.35
N CYS A 398 -6.57 -19.06 -5.26
CA CYS A 398 -6.46 -18.09 -6.35
C CYS A 398 -5.72 -18.63 -7.57
N SER A 399 -4.71 -19.51 -7.38
CA SER A 399 -4.02 -20.16 -8.50
C SER A 399 -4.93 -21.04 -9.36
N LYS A 400 -5.97 -21.66 -8.78
CA LYS A 400 -6.97 -22.42 -9.54
C LYS A 400 -7.78 -21.52 -10.49
N VAL A 401 -8.13 -20.32 -10.05
CA VAL A 401 -8.82 -19.33 -10.92
C VAL A 401 -7.91 -18.88 -12.03
N LYS A 402 -6.67 -18.52 -11.69
CA LYS A 402 -5.67 -18.08 -12.67
C LYS A 402 -5.41 -19.15 -13.73
N ALA A 403 -5.25 -20.42 -13.34
CA ALA A 403 -5.03 -21.53 -14.26
C ALA A 403 -6.14 -21.67 -15.31
N ARG A 404 -7.41 -21.46 -14.95
CA ARG A 404 -8.53 -21.47 -15.90
C ARG A 404 -8.42 -20.33 -16.91
N LEU A 405 -8.04 -19.13 -16.47
CA LEU A 405 -7.87 -17.96 -17.32
C LEU A 405 -6.63 -18.03 -18.21
N ILE A 406 -5.61 -18.79 -17.83
CA ILE A 406 -4.48 -19.14 -18.68
C ILE A 406 -4.95 -20.13 -19.77
N ALA A 407 -5.71 -21.16 -19.39
CA ALA A 407 -6.19 -22.19 -20.30
C ALA A 407 -7.14 -21.64 -21.38
N ASP A 408 -7.96 -20.62 -21.06
CA ASP A 408 -8.83 -19.95 -22.03
C ASP A 408 -8.13 -18.83 -22.86
N GLY A 409 -6.86 -18.56 -22.58
CA GLY A 409 -6.04 -17.56 -23.28
C GLY A 409 -6.30 -16.10 -22.87
N SER A 410 -7.04 -15.87 -21.78
CA SER A 410 -7.27 -14.54 -21.22
C SER A 410 -6.03 -13.98 -20.52
N LEU A 411 -5.20 -14.86 -19.96
CA LEU A 411 -3.94 -14.52 -19.34
C LEU A 411 -2.77 -15.19 -20.05
N TYR A 412 -1.59 -14.58 -19.95
CA TYR A 412 -0.34 -15.26 -20.31
C TYR A 412 0.01 -16.29 -19.23
N ASP A 413 0.64 -17.40 -19.65
CA ASP A 413 1.14 -18.40 -18.72
C ASP A 413 2.45 -17.93 -18.10
N ASP A 414 2.39 -17.57 -16.85
CA ASP A 414 3.52 -17.23 -15.99
C ASP A 414 3.45 -18.00 -14.65
N GLY A 415 2.74 -19.11 -14.66
CA GLY A 415 2.49 -19.95 -13.48
C GLY A 415 1.57 -19.29 -12.47
N ALA A 416 1.71 -19.63 -11.19
CA ALA A 416 0.91 -19.05 -10.12
C ALA A 416 1.23 -17.57 -9.88
N SER A 417 2.46 -17.14 -10.12
CA SER A 417 2.97 -15.77 -9.89
C SER A 417 2.51 -15.16 -8.55
N PRO A 418 2.70 -15.86 -7.42
CA PRO A 418 2.37 -15.30 -6.14
C PRO A 418 3.36 -14.19 -5.78
N PHE A 419 2.84 -13.11 -5.20
CA PHE A 419 3.59 -12.11 -4.48
C PHE A 419 3.07 -12.09 -3.05
N ILE A 420 3.88 -12.52 -2.11
CA ILE A 420 3.46 -12.69 -0.73
C ILE A 420 4.49 -12.09 0.20
N GLN A 421 4.02 -11.34 1.17
CA GLN A 421 4.85 -10.74 2.19
C GLN A 421 4.47 -11.27 3.56
N SER A 422 5.46 -11.80 4.28
CA SER A 422 5.36 -12.08 5.70
C SER A 422 5.62 -10.79 6.46
N ILE A 423 4.77 -10.46 7.41
CA ILE A 423 4.77 -9.17 8.07
C ILE A 423 4.80 -9.38 9.58
N GLU A 424 5.57 -8.53 10.28
CA GLU A 424 5.74 -8.55 11.73
C GLU A 424 6.12 -9.98 12.19
N HIS A 425 7.24 -10.49 11.66
CA HIS A 425 7.78 -11.83 11.95
C HIS A 425 6.81 -12.99 11.64
N GLY A 426 5.95 -12.85 10.66
CA GLY A 426 4.96 -13.88 10.32
C GLY A 426 3.64 -13.79 11.10
N HIS A 427 3.47 -12.75 11.90
CA HIS A 427 2.22 -12.53 12.64
C HIS A 427 1.03 -12.35 11.70
N THR A 428 1.24 -11.65 10.59
CA THR A 428 0.23 -11.49 9.54
C THR A 428 0.86 -11.66 8.16
N GLY A 429 0.04 -11.77 7.13
CA GLY A 429 0.48 -11.90 5.75
C GLY A 429 -0.30 -11.03 4.77
N HIS A 430 0.40 -10.57 3.74
CA HIS A 430 -0.20 -9.97 2.56
C HIS A 430 0.05 -10.87 1.36
N GLY A 431 -0.97 -11.07 0.52
CA GLY A 431 -0.86 -11.91 -0.66
C GLY A 431 -1.49 -11.29 -1.90
N GLU A 432 -0.78 -11.45 -3.01
CA GLU A 432 -1.27 -11.13 -4.34
C GLU A 432 -0.97 -12.31 -5.28
N ILE A 433 -1.92 -12.65 -6.14
CA ILE A 433 -1.67 -13.47 -7.32
C ILE A 433 -1.69 -12.55 -8.51
N LEU A 434 -0.52 -12.25 -9.03
CA LEU A 434 -0.35 -11.37 -10.17
C LEU A 434 -0.60 -12.12 -11.47
N ALA A 435 -1.16 -11.43 -12.45
CA ALA A 435 -1.48 -11.98 -13.75
C ALA A 435 -1.18 -10.99 -14.88
N ARG A 436 -0.72 -11.50 -15.99
CA ARG A 436 -0.49 -10.74 -17.22
C ARG A 436 -1.67 -10.93 -18.15
N VAL A 437 -2.43 -9.87 -18.37
CA VAL A 437 -3.57 -9.92 -19.28
C VAL A 437 -3.07 -10.07 -20.72
N SER A 438 -3.61 -11.06 -21.42
CA SER A 438 -3.30 -11.26 -22.84
C SER A 438 -3.72 -10.03 -23.66
N LEU A 439 -2.85 -9.57 -24.57
CA LEU A 439 -3.18 -8.48 -25.51
C LEU A 439 -4.34 -8.81 -26.46
N ARG A 440 -4.78 -10.07 -26.50
CA ARG A 440 -5.97 -10.51 -27.25
C ARG A 440 -7.28 -10.14 -26.53
N VAL A 441 -7.23 -9.83 -25.24
CA VAL A 441 -8.41 -9.45 -24.44
C VAL A 441 -8.88 -8.08 -24.86
N LYS A 442 -10.09 -7.98 -25.42
CA LYS A 442 -10.67 -6.72 -25.92
C LYS A 442 -11.13 -5.78 -24.79
N ASP A 443 -11.55 -6.33 -23.65
CA ASP A 443 -12.02 -5.58 -22.48
C ASP A 443 -11.30 -6.08 -21.21
N PRO A 444 -10.10 -5.54 -20.94
CA PRO A 444 -9.36 -5.87 -19.72
C PRO A 444 -10.13 -5.51 -18.44
N GLY A 445 -10.97 -4.49 -18.47
CA GLY A 445 -11.79 -4.07 -17.32
C GLY A 445 -12.85 -5.13 -16.97
N LYS A 446 -13.51 -5.73 -17.97
CA LYS A 446 -14.44 -6.83 -17.75
C LYS A 446 -13.74 -8.05 -17.15
N LEU A 447 -12.54 -8.37 -17.65
CA LEU A 447 -11.73 -9.46 -17.09
C LEU A 447 -11.36 -9.18 -15.62
N GLN A 448 -10.91 -7.96 -15.30
CA GLN A 448 -10.56 -7.59 -13.92
C GLN A 448 -11.78 -7.69 -12.99
N ARG A 449 -12.96 -7.26 -13.44
CA ARG A 449 -14.20 -7.43 -12.65
C ARG A 449 -14.50 -8.91 -12.37
N ALA A 450 -14.33 -9.78 -13.36
CA ALA A 450 -14.54 -11.22 -13.19
C ALA A 450 -13.51 -11.84 -12.23
N ILE A 451 -12.25 -11.42 -12.30
CA ILE A 451 -11.20 -11.84 -11.37
C ILE A 451 -11.53 -11.38 -9.94
N ASN A 452 -11.93 -10.12 -9.76
CA ASN A 452 -12.31 -9.59 -8.45
C ASN A 452 -13.51 -10.34 -7.86
N ALA A 453 -14.54 -10.62 -8.67
CA ALA A 453 -15.71 -11.40 -8.23
C ALA A 453 -15.31 -12.81 -7.77
N ALA A 454 -14.46 -13.50 -8.55
CA ALA A 454 -13.94 -14.81 -8.19
C ALA A 454 -13.07 -14.77 -6.92
N SER A 455 -12.24 -13.76 -6.78
CA SER A 455 -11.41 -13.55 -5.58
C SER A 455 -12.28 -13.34 -4.33
N ASN A 456 -13.31 -12.51 -4.45
CA ASN A 456 -14.25 -12.24 -3.37
C ASN A 456 -15.02 -13.52 -2.96
N GLU A 457 -15.50 -14.29 -3.93
CA GLU A 457 -16.19 -15.55 -3.67
C GLU A 457 -15.30 -16.56 -2.93
N ILE A 458 -14.04 -16.68 -3.35
CA ILE A 458 -13.05 -17.54 -2.71
C ILE A 458 -12.78 -17.08 -1.27
N SER A 459 -12.58 -15.77 -1.06
CA SER A 459 -12.31 -15.22 0.27
C SER A 459 -13.42 -15.55 1.27
N ILE A 460 -14.68 -15.48 0.83
CA ILE A 460 -15.83 -15.87 1.66
C ILE A 460 -15.84 -17.37 1.93
N LYS A 461 -15.61 -18.21 0.91
CA LYS A 461 -15.70 -19.67 1.04
C LYS A 461 -14.55 -20.30 1.81
N GLU A 462 -13.35 -19.79 1.60
CA GLU A 462 -12.13 -20.39 2.16
C GLU A 462 -11.69 -19.71 3.49
N HIS A 463 -12.31 -18.60 3.86
CA HIS A 463 -12.06 -17.86 5.11
C HIS A 463 -10.58 -17.53 5.38
N PHE A 464 -9.81 -17.19 4.36
CA PHE A 464 -8.38 -16.89 4.52
C PHE A 464 -8.06 -15.45 4.94
N GLY A 465 -9.06 -14.68 5.28
CA GLY A 465 -8.94 -13.28 5.70
C GLY A 465 -9.83 -12.35 4.87
N VAL A 466 -9.72 -11.07 5.15
CA VAL A 466 -10.50 -10.03 4.45
C VAL A 466 -9.78 -9.65 3.17
N PRO A 467 -10.45 -9.62 2.00
CA PRO A 467 -9.85 -9.05 0.81
C PRO A 467 -9.42 -7.63 1.06
N GLN A 468 -8.24 -7.30 0.59
CA GLN A 468 -7.66 -5.97 0.81
C GLN A 468 -8.48 -4.83 0.19
N HIS A 469 -9.35 -5.16 -0.74
CA HIS A 469 -10.06 -4.18 -1.56
C HIS A 469 -11.58 -4.36 -1.45
N ILE A 470 -12.14 -4.09 -0.27
CA ILE A 470 -13.58 -4.01 -0.08
C ILE A 470 -14.03 -2.57 -0.30
N TRP A 471 -14.61 -2.31 -1.46
CA TRP A 471 -15.10 -1.01 -1.87
C TRP A 471 -16.57 -1.04 -2.16
N SER A 472 -17.24 0.05 -1.86
CA SER A 472 -18.67 0.22 -2.06
C SER A 472 -19.57 -0.55 -1.08
N ASP A 473 -20.78 -0.07 -0.96
CA ASP A 473 -21.83 -0.70 -0.16
C ASP A 473 -22.02 -2.18 -0.51
N ALA A 474 -22.02 -2.50 -1.81
CA ALA A 474 -22.29 -3.86 -2.27
C ALA A 474 -21.25 -4.88 -1.75
N LEU A 475 -19.98 -4.51 -1.71
CA LEU A 475 -18.94 -5.39 -1.19
C LEU A 475 -18.99 -5.49 0.34
N HIS A 476 -19.21 -4.37 1.04
CA HIS A 476 -19.40 -4.40 2.49
C HIS A 476 -20.63 -5.22 2.90
N ASP A 477 -21.73 -5.09 2.15
CA ASP A 477 -22.96 -5.88 2.40
C ASP A 477 -22.74 -7.36 2.11
N MET A 478 -21.91 -7.71 1.13
CA MET A 478 -21.55 -9.09 0.83
C MET A 478 -20.66 -9.73 1.91
N TYR A 479 -19.64 -9.00 2.38
CA TYR A 479 -18.70 -9.53 3.38
C TYR A 479 -19.21 -9.44 4.82
N GLY A 480 -19.99 -8.42 5.12
CA GLY A 480 -20.44 -8.11 6.49
C GLY A 480 -21.02 -9.30 7.25
N PRO A 481 -21.94 -10.09 6.68
CA PRO A 481 -22.51 -11.28 7.34
C PRO A 481 -21.47 -12.34 7.70
N HIS A 482 -20.36 -12.42 6.97
CA HIS A 482 -19.28 -13.38 7.21
C HIS A 482 -18.20 -12.85 8.17
N ALA A 483 -18.25 -11.56 8.51
CA ALA A 483 -17.28 -10.87 9.35
C ALA A 483 -17.99 -10.11 10.50
N CYS A 484 -18.77 -10.80 11.30
CA CYS A 484 -19.46 -10.29 12.51
C CYS A 484 -20.34 -9.05 12.25
N ASN A 485 -20.87 -8.89 11.06
CA ASN A 485 -21.71 -7.76 10.65
C ASN A 485 -21.03 -6.38 10.86
N TYR A 486 -19.71 -6.31 10.70
CA TYR A 486 -18.93 -5.06 10.90
C TYR A 486 -19.46 -3.89 10.05
N HIS A 487 -20.01 -4.16 8.87
CA HIS A 487 -20.54 -3.15 7.95
C HIS A 487 -21.67 -2.32 8.57
N LEU A 488 -22.49 -2.92 9.45
CA LEU A 488 -23.55 -2.19 10.17
C LEU A 488 -22.94 -1.16 11.16
N TRP A 489 -21.82 -1.50 11.79
CA TRP A 489 -21.09 -0.58 12.64
C TRP A 489 -20.41 0.53 11.82
N LEU A 490 -19.84 0.21 10.66
CA LEU A 490 -19.28 1.23 9.76
C LEU A 490 -20.33 2.24 9.30
N ARG A 491 -21.57 1.81 9.03
CA ARG A 491 -22.68 2.71 8.70
C ARG A 491 -23.02 3.65 9.85
N LYS A 492 -23.06 3.14 11.09
CA LYS A 492 -23.26 3.98 12.30
C LYS A 492 -22.13 4.98 12.47
N ILE A 493 -20.88 4.56 12.29
CA ILE A 493 -19.70 5.43 12.32
C ILE A 493 -19.81 6.50 11.23
N LYS A 494 -20.15 6.12 10.00
CA LYS A 494 -20.37 7.03 8.89
C LYS A 494 -21.43 8.07 9.22
N LYS A 495 -22.59 7.64 9.74
CA LYS A 495 -23.69 8.55 10.13
C LYS A 495 -23.28 9.52 11.24
N THR A 496 -22.43 9.08 12.17
CA THR A 496 -21.96 9.91 13.29
C THR A 496 -20.98 11.00 12.83
N PHE A 497 -19.99 10.64 11.99
CA PHE A 497 -18.89 11.55 11.63
C PHE A 497 -19.08 12.26 10.28
N ASP A 498 -20.09 11.88 9.51
CA ASP A 498 -20.48 12.52 8.25
C ASP A 498 -21.98 12.47 8.08
N PRO A 499 -22.74 13.16 8.96
CA PRO A 499 -24.20 13.05 9.01
C PRO A 499 -24.90 13.54 7.73
N ASN A 500 -24.28 14.47 7.00
CA ASN A 500 -24.81 15.03 5.75
C ASN A 500 -24.33 14.27 4.50
N GLY A 501 -23.46 13.28 4.63
CA GLY A 501 -22.91 12.54 3.50
C GLY A 501 -22.06 13.39 2.54
N ALA A 502 -21.45 14.47 3.04
CA ALA A 502 -20.63 15.39 2.25
C ALA A 502 -19.31 14.74 1.79
N SER A 503 -18.76 13.82 2.58
CA SER A 503 -17.59 13.03 2.22
C SER A 503 -17.98 11.96 1.20
N GLU A 504 -17.52 12.07 -0.05
CA GLU A 504 -17.87 11.14 -1.13
C GLU A 504 -17.39 9.72 -0.77
N SER A 505 -18.31 8.78 -0.70
CA SER A 505 -18.10 7.46 -0.09
C SER A 505 -18.33 6.27 -1.03
N SER A 506 -18.27 6.48 -2.35
CA SER A 506 -18.43 5.39 -3.33
C SER A 506 -17.38 4.26 -3.18
N THR A 507 -16.22 4.60 -2.63
CA THR A 507 -15.13 3.66 -2.32
C THR A 507 -15.05 3.27 -0.84
N TYR A 508 -16.05 3.62 -0.06
CA TYR A 508 -16.21 3.26 1.36
C TYR A 508 -17.62 2.67 1.57
N ILE A 509 -18.37 3.21 2.50
CA ILE A 509 -19.74 2.79 2.81
C ILE A 509 -20.63 4.03 2.97
N THR A 510 -21.90 3.93 2.58
CA THR A 510 -22.89 4.99 2.83
C THR A 510 -23.60 4.77 4.16
N ALA A 511 -24.06 5.86 4.78
CA ALA A 511 -24.96 5.78 5.93
C ALA A 511 -26.40 5.49 5.46
N LYS A 512 -26.66 4.31 4.90
CA LYS A 512 -28.03 3.91 4.57
C LYS A 512 -28.82 3.78 5.88
N ASP A 513 -30.04 4.29 5.91
CA ASP A 513 -30.99 3.91 6.95
C ASP A 513 -31.42 2.44 6.73
N GLU A 514 -31.51 1.67 7.81
CA GLU A 514 -32.01 0.28 7.80
C GLU A 514 -33.45 0.22 7.33
#